data_8ef693362de1c9595770b69c87b5a150
#
_entry.id   8ef693362de1c9595770b69c87b5a150
#
_cell.length_a   1.000
_cell.length_b   1.000
_cell.length_c   1.000
_cell.angle_alpha   90.00
_cell.angle_beta   90.00
_cell.angle_gamma   90.00
#
_symmetry.space_group_name_H-M   'P 1'
#
loop_
_entity.id
_entity.type
_entity.pdbx_description
1 polymer ?
#
loop_
_entity_poly.entity_id
_entity_poly.type
_entity_poly.pdbx_seq_one_letter_code
_entity_poly.pdbx_strand_id
1 'polypeptide(L)'
;MREAPLRNIDFSSWQSLLATLIGLALFTLLGVGIRLLAMFTIQQRRERMNRQINERLRTLIAAYKTLGGSFTGNLTVDPTHLRDLRRNGEPGSANEDIETLELTDGSAVRSDRTRRIRDAVEAALSDIILLGTEEHVRLAERAARELVAGRPVHTHDLVVSLRAFIREALDLDPIPSDLSIPMQGPARPSASGGRNKNERGRDESRQGGGGGKSGGMGFG
;
A
#
# COMPACT_ATOMS: atom_id res chain seq x y z
N MET A 1 52.56 -54.87 6.40
CA MET A 1 52.42 -53.40 6.45
C MET A 1 52.98 -52.84 5.17
N ARG A 2 52.11 -52.38 4.26
CA ARG A 2 52.53 -51.75 3.00
C ARG A 2 52.39 -50.26 3.22
N GLU A 3 53.54 -49.60 3.36
CA GLU A 3 53.61 -48.15 3.37
C GLU A 3 53.23 -47.62 1.94
N ALA A 4 52.20 -46.84 1.85
CA ALA A 4 51.88 -46.15 0.63
C ALA A 4 52.97 -45.07 0.36
N PRO A 5 53.62 -45.08 -0.80
CA PRO A 5 54.63 -44.07 -1.10
C PRO A 5 53.94 -42.72 -1.24
N LEU A 6 54.25 -41.80 -0.36
CA LEU A 6 53.97 -40.39 -0.60
C LEU A 6 54.68 -40.02 -1.91
N ARG A 7 53.91 -39.83 -2.96
CA ARG A 7 54.40 -39.38 -4.27
C ARG A 7 55.13 -38.05 -4.05
N ASN A 8 56.45 -38.10 -4.06
CA ASN A 8 57.30 -36.90 -4.05
C ASN A 8 56.88 -36.05 -5.25
N ILE A 9 56.42 -34.86 -4.99
CA ILE A 9 56.16 -33.86 -6.02
C ILE A 9 57.53 -33.45 -6.53
N ASP A 10 57.96 -34.03 -7.66
CA ASP A 10 59.20 -33.70 -8.32
C ASP A 10 59.12 -32.34 -8.97
N PHE A 11 59.72 -31.32 -8.29
CA PHE A 11 59.83 -29.98 -8.83
C PHE A 11 60.91 -29.84 -9.92
N SER A 12 61.54 -30.94 -10.30
CA SER A 12 62.63 -30.91 -11.25
C SER A 12 62.21 -30.87 -12.75
N SER A 13 60.94 -31.17 -13.06
CA SER A 13 60.45 -31.10 -14.42
C SER A 13 59.45 -29.94 -14.57
N TRP A 14 59.65 -29.13 -15.58
CA TRP A 14 58.75 -28.01 -15.94
C TRP A 14 57.25 -28.46 -16.06
N GLN A 15 57.02 -29.69 -16.54
CA GLN A 15 55.69 -30.25 -16.67
C GLN A 15 55.01 -30.52 -15.33
N SER A 16 55.71 -31.02 -14.32
CA SER A 16 55.16 -31.26 -13.00
C SER A 16 54.86 -29.96 -12.26
N LEU A 17 55.67 -28.91 -12.45
CA LEU A 17 55.41 -27.55 -11.94
C LEU A 17 54.11 -26.97 -12.56
N LEU A 18 53.95 -27.09 -13.88
CA LEU A 18 52.74 -26.65 -14.56
C LEU A 18 51.50 -27.40 -14.07
N ALA A 19 51.59 -28.73 -13.92
CA ALA A 19 50.47 -29.55 -13.44
C ALA A 19 50.04 -29.18 -12.00
N THR A 20 50.96 -28.92 -11.13
CA THR A 20 50.68 -28.48 -9.74
C THR A 20 50.07 -27.09 -9.72
N LEU A 21 50.56 -26.18 -10.53
CA LEU A 21 50.07 -24.81 -10.62
C LEU A 21 48.65 -24.76 -11.18
N ILE A 22 48.35 -25.57 -12.22
CA ILE A 22 47.00 -25.71 -12.76
C ILE A 22 46.06 -26.37 -11.73
N GLY A 23 46.52 -27.41 -11.03
CA GLY A 23 45.72 -28.05 -9.99
C GLY A 23 45.37 -27.10 -8.84
N LEU A 24 46.37 -26.30 -8.40
CA LEU A 24 46.14 -25.31 -7.36
C LEU A 24 45.17 -24.18 -7.85
N ALA A 25 45.35 -23.73 -9.11
CA ALA A 25 44.45 -22.74 -9.72
C ALA A 25 43.00 -23.25 -9.83
N LEU A 26 42.81 -24.50 -10.24
CA LEU A 26 41.49 -25.11 -10.31
C LEU A 26 40.85 -25.29 -8.92
N PHE A 27 41.65 -25.68 -7.93
CA PHE A 27 41.16 -25.83 -6.55
C PHE A 27 40.76 -24.48 -5.96
N THR A 28 41.56 -23.45 -6.17
CA THR A 28 41.23 -22.09 -5.70
C THR A 28 40.03 -21.53 -6.44
N LEU A 29 39.93 -21.74 -7.74
CA LEU A 29 38.79 -21.32 -8.58
C LEU A 29 37.48 -21.99 -8.10
N LEU A 30 37.54 -23.29 -7.83
CA LEU A 30 36.39 -24.03 -7.30
C LEU A 30 35.97 -23.53 -5.93
N GLY A 31 36.92 -23.30 -5.02
CA GLY A 31 36.66 -22.76 -3.68
C GLY A 31 36.05 -21.35 -3.71
N VAL A 32 36.56 -20.47 -4.56
CA VAL A 32 36.02 -19.13 -4.76
C VAL A 32 34.66 -19.21 -5.44
N GLY A 33 34.48 -20.08 -6.43
CA GLY A 33 33.21 -20.29 -7.12
C GLY A 33 32.09 -20.73 -6.19
N ILE A 34 32.35 -21.70 -5.31
CA ILE A 34 31.39 -22.16 -4.29
C ILE A 34 31.04 -21.03 -3.33
N ARG A 35 32.04 -20.28 -2.87
CA ARG A 35 31.84 -19.15 -1.96
C ARG A 35 30.97 -18.05 -2.61
N LEU A 36 31.22 -17.70 -3.86
CA LEU A 36 30.44 -16.73 -4.62
C LEU A 36 28.99 -17.21 -4.82
N LEU A 37 28.79 -18.49 -5.20
CA LEU A 37 27.46 -19.07 -5.35
C LEU A 37 26.68 -19.03 -4.03
N ALA A 38 27.32 -19.39 -2.91
CA ALA A 38 26.68 -19.32 -1.60
C ALA A 38 26.30 -17.88 -1.25
N MET A 39 27.18 -16.90 -1.52
CA MET A 39 26.91 -15.50 -1.25
C MET A 39 25.78 -14.96 -2.13
N PHE A 40 25.74 -15.31 -3.42
CA PHE A 40 24.67 -14.94 -4.35
C PHE A 40 23.31 -15.48 -3.93
N THR A 41 23.23 -16.75 -3.52
CA THR A 41 21.98 -17.36 -3.09
C THR A 41 21.44 -16.73 -1.80
N ILE A 42 22.32 -16.36 -0.86
CA ILE A 42 21.93 -15.68 0.37
C ILE A 42 21.45 -14.25 0.08
N GLN A 43 22.12 -13.52 -0.81
CA GLN A 43 21.73 -12.17 -1.20
C GLN A 43 20.36 -12.17 -1.90
N GLN A 44 20.12 -13.07 -2.86
CA GLN A 44 18.82 -13.18 -3.53
C GLN A 44 17.67 -13.49 -2.55
N ARG A 45 17.90 -14.33 -1.54
CA ARG A 45 16.89 -14.63 -0.53
C ARG A 45 16.59 -13.41 0.34
N ARG A 46 17.61 -12.64 0.73
CA ARG A 46 17.45 -11.39 1.50
C ARG A 46 16.69 -10.33 0.72
N GLU A 47 17.00 -10.16 -0.56
CA GLU A 47 16.29 -9.19 -1.42
C GLU A 47 14.81 -9.53 -1.59
N ARG A 48 14.47 -10.81 -1.75
CA ARG A 48 13.07 -11.26 -1.83
C ARG A 48 12.32 -11.02 -0.53
N MET A 49 12.93 -11.36 0.61
CA MET A 49 12.33 -11.11 1.93
C MET A 49 12.15 -9.61 2.20
N ASN A 50 13.14 -8.79 1.90
CA ASN A 50 13.03 -7.34 2.07
C ASN A 50 11.91 -6.74 1.21
N ARG A 51 11.72 -7.22 -0.01
CA ARG A 51 10.63 -6.76 -0.88
C ARG A 51 9.26 -7.14 -0.31
N GLN A 52 9.09 -8.37 0.17
CA GLN A 52 7.85 -8.82 0.79
C GLN A 52 7.54 -8.06 2.08
N ILE A 53 8.54 -7.80 2.92
CA ILE A 53 8.38 -6.99 4.14
C ILE A 53 7.97 -5.56 3.79
N ASN A 54 8.60 -4.95 2.79
CA ASN A 54 8.27 -3.60 2.34
C ASN A 54 6.84 -3.49 1.79
N GLU A 55 6.38 -4.46 1.00
CA GLU A 55 5.01 -4.48 0.48
C GLU A 55 3.99 -4.65 1.60
N ARG A 56 4.23 -5.58 2.53
CA ARG A 56 3.39 -5.75 3.72
C ARG A 56 3.32 -4.46 4.55
N LEU A 57 4.47 -3.84 4.82
CA LEU A 57 4.54 -2.61 5.60
C LEU A 57 3.82 -1.45 4.89
N ARG A 58 3.96 -1.35 3.57
CA ARG A 58 3.27 -0.34 2.74
C ARG A 58 1.76 -0.46 2.86
N THR A 59 1.22 -1.68 2.81
CA THR A 59 -0.21 -1.94 2.98
C THR A 59 -0.68 -1.57 4.39
N LEU A 60 0.07 -1.93 5.44
CA LEU A 60 -0.26 -1.55 6.81
C LEU A 60 -0.18 -0.04 7.06
N ILE A 61 0.75 0.67 6.40
CA ILE A 61 0.81 2.14 6.42
C ILE A 61 -0.43 2.75 5.74
N ALA A 62 -0.89 2.18 4.63
CA ALA A 62 -2.11 2.62 3.96
C ALA A 62 -3.34 2.41 4.85
N ALA A 63 -3.45 1.25 5.49
CA ALA A 63 -4.50 0.95 6.47
C ALA A 63 -4.45 1.92 7.67
N TYR A 64 -3.27 2.20 8.23
CA TYR A 64 -3.10 3.20 9.28
C TYR A 64 -3.60 4.59 8.86
N LYS A 65 -3.27 5.04 7.64
CA LYS A 65 -3.74 6.33 7.11
C LYS A 65 -5.26 6.35 6.93
N THR A 66 -5.86 5.25 6.55
CA THR A 66 -7.31 5.13 6.40
C THR A 66 -8.03 5.18 7.73
N LEU A 67 -7.55 4.42 8.72
CA LEU A 67 -8.18 4.30 10.03
C LEU A 67 -7.90 5.48 10.97
N GLY A 68 -6.74 6.12 10.83
CA GLY A 68 -6.24 7.17 11.71
C GLY A 68 -5.96 8.50 11.00
N GLY A 69 -6.51 8.72 9.82
CA GLY A 69 -6.22 9.91 9.00
C GLY A 69 -6.91 11.20 9.43
N SER A 70 -7.76 11.17 10.46
CA SER A 70 -8.48 12.35 10.95
C SER A 70 -8.33 12.52 12.46
N PHE A 71 -8.07 13.74 12.89
CA PHE A 71 -8.06 14.16 14.30
C PHE A 71 -9.32 14.95 14.68
N THR A 72 -10.21 15.21 13.74
CA THR A 72 -11.37 16.07 13.92
C THR A 72 -12.62 15.44 13.33
N GLY A 73 -13.78 15.81 13.87
CA GLY A 73 -15.09 15.34 13.42
C GLY A 73 -15.54 14.08 14.16
N ASN A 74 -16.43 13.34 13.54
CA ASN A 74 -16.86 12.04 14.11
C ASN A 74 -15.75 11.02 13.92
N LEU A 75 -15.16 10.57 15.02
CA LEU A 75 -14.06 9.60 15.05
C LEU A 75 -14.55 8.15 15.01
N THR A 76 -15.87 7.94 15.02
CA THR A 76 -16.50 6.62 14.92
C THR A 76 -16.86 6.32 13.47
N VAL A 77 -16.87 5.03 13.13
CA VAL A 77 -17.41 4.53 11.86
C VAL A 77 -18.90 4.24 12.08
N ASP A 78 -19.73 4.87 11.26
CA ASP A 78 -21.17 4.63 11.25
C ASP A 78 -21.48 3.33 10.50
N PRO A 79 -22.10 2.33 11.13
CA PRO A 79 -22.41 1.04 10.53
C PRO A 79 -23.60 1.05 9.57
N THR A 80 -24.29 2.18 9.39
CA THR A 80 -25.56 2.27 8.65
C THR A 80 -25.42 1.77 7.22
N HIS A 81 -26.17 0.72 6.86
CA HIS A 81 -26.24 0.17 5.52
C HIS A 81 -27.30 0.89 4.65
N LEU A 82 -27.05 0.97 3.35
CA LEU A 82 -28.01 1.46 2.36
C LEU A 82 -29.35 0.69 2.44
N ARG A 83 -29.30 -0.58 2.83
CA ARG A 83 -30.45 -1.44 2.98
C ARG A 83 -31.37 -0.97 4.12
N ASP A 84 -30.77 -0.48 5.21
CA ASP A 84 -31.51 0.00 6.37
C ASP A 84 -32.16 1.37 6.09
N LEU A 85 -31.50 2.22 5.31
CA LEU A 85 -32.07 3.49 4.85
C LEU A 85 -33.26 3.28 3.90
N ARG A 86 -33.20 2.27 3.00
CA ARG A 86 -34.34 1.91 2.16
C ARG A 86 -35.50 1.30 2.94
N ARG A 87 -35.23 0.59 4.03
CA ARG A 87 -36.22 -0.04 4.86
C ARG A 87 -36.95 0.96 5.76
N ASN A 88 -36.25 2.04 6.17
CA ASN A 88 -36.84 3.13 6.95
C ASN A 88 -37.49 4.22 6.08
N GLY A 89 -37.34 4.15 4.74
CA GLY A 89 -37.94 5.02 3.76
C GLY A 89 -39.15 4.38 3.07
N GLU A 90 -40.00 3.63 3.80
CA GLU A 90 -41.27 3.18 3.21
C GLU A 90 -42.18 4.38 2.89
N PRO A 91 -42.77 4.41 1.66
CA PRO A 91 -43.60 5.50 1.24
C PRO A 91 -45.01 5.37 1.86
N GLY A 92 -45.16 5.94 3.03
CA GLY A 92 -46.43 5.95 3.76
C GLY A 92 -46.76 7.33 4.30
N SER A 93 -46.56 8.38 3.52
CA SER A 93 -47.22 9.68 3.75
C SER A 93 -46.99 10.56 2.51
N ALA A 94 -47.87 10.46 1.57
CA ALA A 94 -48.05 11.51 0.57
C ALA A 94 -48.75 12.66 1.28
N ASN A 95 -47.99 13.70 1.62
CA ASN A 95 -48.41 15.10 1.64
C ASN A 95 -47.31 15.95 2.28
N GLU A 96 -47.10 17.09 1.64
CA GLU A 96 -46.32 18.28 2.06
C GLU A 96 -44.89 18.38 1.47
N ASP A 97 -44.82 18.98 0.27
CA ASP A 97 -44.41 20.34 -0.03
C ASP A 97 -42.92 20.64 -0.07
N ILE A 98 -42.45 20.81 -1.26
CA ILE A 98 -41.50 21.77 -1.89
C ILE A 98 -40.25 22.20 -1.07
N GLU A 99 -40.26 22.19 0.26
CA GLU A 99 -39.11 22.56 1.11
C GLU A 99 -38.14 21.42 1.37
N THR A 100 -38.48 20.20 0.95
CA THR A 100 -37.70 18.96 1.17
C THR A 100 -36.58 18.72 0.16
N LEU A 101 -36.50 19.47 -0.94
CA LEU A 101 -35.51 19.23 -2.00
C LEU A 101 -34.10 19.66 -1.63
N GLU A 102 -33.93 20.75 -0.87
CA GLU A 102 -32.59 21.18 -0.42
C GLU A 102 -32.04 20.33 0.75
N LEU A 103 -32.92 19.84 1.61
CA LEU A 103 -32.54 18.93 2.70
C LEU A 103 -32.19 17.53 2.20
N THR A 104 -32.79 17.09 1.08
CA THR A 104 -32.57 15.79 0.48
C THR A 104 -31.20 15.68 -0.17
N ASP A 105 -30.71 16.73 -0.83
CA ASP A 105 -29.39 16.73 -1.48
C ASP A 105 -28.26 16.71 -0.45
N GLY A 106 -28.36 17.49 0.63
CA GLY A 106 -27.41 17.48 1.72
C GLY A 106 -27.36 16.15 2.49
N SER A 107 -28.50 15.47 2.65
CA SER A 107 -28.58 14.15 3.32
C SER A 107 -28.03 13.04 2.44
N ALA A 108 -28.28 13.06 1.14
CA ALA A 108 -27.74 12.11 0.18
C ALA A 108 -26.22 12.20 0.09
N VAL A 109 -25.65 13.40 0.01
CA VAL A 109 -24.19 13.64 0.01
C VAL A 109 -23.54 13.19 1.31
N ARG A 110 -24.19 13.42 2.46
CA ARG A 110 -23.70 12.96 3.77
C ARG A 110 -23.71 11.44 3.86
N SER A 111 -24.80 10.80 3.47
CA SER A 111 -24.95 9.34 3.41
C SER A 111 -23.92 8.69 2.49
N ASP A 112 -23.62 9.31 1.34
CA ASP A 112 -22.63 8.82 0.39
C ASP A 112 -21.20 8.93 0.93
N ARG A 113 -20.91 9.99 1.68
CA ARG A 113 -19.62 10.16 2.39
C ARG A 113 -19.44 9.09 3.48
N THR A 114 -20.45 8.88 4.30
CA THR A 114 -20.42 7.89 5.39
C THR A 114 -20.17 6.49 4.84
N ARG A 115 -20.82 6.12 3.74
CA ARG A 115 -20.58 4.85 3.05
C ARG A 115 -19.15 4.69 2.57
N ARG A 116 -18.59 5.71 1.91
CA ARG A 116 -17.19 5.65 1.43
C ARG A 116 -16.21 5.49 2.58
N ILE A 117 -16.44 6.16 3.71
CA ILE A 117 -15.61 5.98 4.92
C ILE A 117 -15.70 4.55 5.39
N ARG A 118 -16.90 4.01 5.50
CA ARG A 118 -17.14 2.64 5.94
C ARG A 118 -16.47 1.61 5.01
N ASP A 119 -16.69 1.71 3.70
CA ASP A 119 -16.10 0.81 2.71
C ASP A 119 -14.57 0.84 2.76
N ALA A 120 -13.98 2.04 2.94
CA ALA A 120 -12.55 2.19 3.12
C ALA A 120 -12.04 1.57 4.43
N VAL A 121 -12.80 1.68 5.51
CA VAL A 121 -12.47 1.04 6.79
C VAL A 121 -12.58 -0.47 6.70
N GLU A 122 -13.62 -1.01 6.08
CA GLU A 122 -13.77 -2.46 5.87
C GLU A 122 -12.60 -3.03 5.05
N ALA A 123 -12.20 -2.34 3.98
CA ALA A 123 -11.02 -2.73 3.21
C ALA A 123 -9.74 -2.72 4.05
N ALA A 124 -9.52 -1.65 4.85
CA ALA A 124 -8.37 -1.56 5.73
C ALA A 124 -8.36 -2.63 6.83
N LEU A 125 -9.51 -2.98 7.40
CA LEU A 125 -9.63 -4.08 8.36
C LEU A 125 -9.29 -5.43 7.71
N SER A 126 -9.73 -5.67 6.48
CA SER A 126 -9.40 -6.88 5.72
C SER A 126 -7.89 -7.01 5.48
N ASP A 127 -7.23 -5.90 5.11
CA ASP A 127 -5.78 -5.85 4.93
C ASP A 127 -5.04 -6.16 6.24
N ILE A 128 -5.53 -5.64 7.36
CA ILE A 128 -4.93 -5.86 8.69
C ILE A 128 -5.13 -7.30 9.14
N ILE A 129 -6.31 -7.89 8.93
CA ILE A 129 -6.58 -9.30 9.26
C ILE A 129 -5.66 -10.21 8.45
N LEU A 130 -5.37 -9.87 7.19
CA LEU A 130 -4.50 -10.65 6.33
C LEU A 130 -3.01 -10.49 6.68
N LEU A 131 -2.57 -9.27 6.96
CA LEU A 131 -1.16 -8.90 7.02
C LEU A 131 -0.68 -8.47 8.41
N GLY A 132 -1.59 -8.25 9.35
CA GLY A 132 -1.27 -7.77 10.70
C GLY A 132 -0.55 -8.79 11.57
N THR A 133 -0.13 -8.34 12.74
CA THR A 133 0.30 -9.21 13.84
C THR A 133 -0.91 -9.80 14.55
N GLU A 134 -0.72 -10.77 15.43
CA GLU A 134 -1.80 -11.35 16.22
C GLU A 134 -2.62 -10.29 16.98
N GLU A 135 -1.95 -9.32 17.58
CA GLU A 135 -2.61 -8.20 18.26
C GLU A 135 -3.46 -7.36 17.30
N HIS A 136 -2.91 -7.01 16.13
CA HIS A 136 -3.64 -6.28 15.12
C HIS A 136 -4.86 -7.03 14.62
N VAL A 137 -4.75 -8.34 14.41
CA VAL A 137 -5.86 -9.20 14.00
C VAL A 137 -6.97 -9.24 15.05
N ARG A 138 -6.62 -9.33 16.34
CA ARG A 138 -7.61 -9.32 17.42
C ARG A 138 -8.37 -7.98 17.51
N LEU A 139 -7.65 -6.87 17.36
CA LEU A 139 -8.26 -5.53 17.36
C LEU A 139 -9.12 -5.30 16.12
N ALA A 140 -8.66 -5.73 14.95
CA ALA A 140 -9.40 -5.63 13.69
C ALA A 140 -10.65 -6.51 13.70
N GLU A 141 -10.57 -7.73 14.22
CA GLU A 141 -11.70 -8.64 14.38
C GLU A 141 -12.78 -8.04 15.27
N ARG A 142 -12.38 -7.46 16.41
CA ARG A 142 -13.31 -6.76 17.30
C ARG A 142 -14.02 -5.62 16.57
N ALA A 143 -13.27 -4.79 15.86
CA ALA A 143 -13.82 -3.69 15.07
C ALA A 143 -14.79 -4.19 13.98
N ALA A 144 -14.43 -5.24 13.24
CA ALA A 144 -15.27 -5.84 12.22
C ALA A 144 -16.56 -6.42 12.81
N ARG A 145 -16.50 -7.07 13.97
CA ARG A 145 -17.66 -7.60 14.68
C ARG A 145 -18.64 -6.51 15.09
N GLU A 146 -18.13 -5.37 15.57
CA GLU A 146 -18.96 -4.21 15.91
C GLU A 146 -19.65 -3.65 14.66
N LEU A 147 -18.92 -3.54 13.51
CA LEU A 147 -19.50 -3.10 12.25
C LEU A 147 -20.64 -4.02 11.78
N VAL A 148 -20.42 -5.34 11.84
CA VAL A 148 -21.46 -6.34 11.48
C VAL A 148 -22.66 -6.28 12.41
N ALA A 149 -22.43 -6.01 13.69
CA ALA A 149 -23.50 -5.86 14.68
C ALA A 149 -24.25 -4.52 14.60
N GLY A 150 -23.90 -3.64 13.64
CA GLY A 150 -24.54 -2.34 13.49
C GLY A 150 -24.22 -1.35 14.62
N ARG A 151 -23.09 -1.53 15.31
CA ARG A 151 -22.64 -0.63 16.37
C ARG A 151 -21.56 0.33 15.87
N PRO A 152 -21.52 1.58 16.39
CA PRO A 152 -20.44 2.51 16.07
C PRO A 152 -19.09 1.95 16.51
N VAL A 153 -18.08 2.02 15.64
CA VAL A 153 -16.75 1.46 15.88
C VAL A 153 -15.73 2.55 16.13
N HIS A 154 -14.95 2.38 17.19
CA HIS A 154 -13.76 3.17 17.45
C HIS A 154 -12.52 2.44 16.96
N THR A 155 -11.76 3.08 16.08
CA THR A 155 -10.53 2.52 15.50
C THR A 155 -9.27 2.94 16.26
N HIS A 156 -9.40 3.73 17.33
CA HIS A 156 -8.28 4.37 18.02
C HIS A 156 -7.22 3.38 18.52
N ASP A 157 -7.62 2.33 19.23
CA ASP A 157 -6.69 1.33 19.78
C ASP A 157 -5.89 0.62 18.68
N LEU A 158 -6.58 0.28 17.58
CA LEU A 158 -5.96 -0.32 16.41
C LEU A 158 -4.97 0.65 15.75
N VAL A 159 -5.30 1.93 15.66
CA VAL A 159 -4.43 2.98 15.13
C VAL A 159 -3.18 3.15 16.00
N VAL A 160 -3.31 3.12 17.31
CA VAL A 160 -2.18 3.20 18.26
C VAL A 160 -1.25 2.00 18.09
N SER A 161 -1.81 0.78 18.07
CA SER A 161 -1.03 -0.45 17.88
C SER A 161 -0.32 -0.49 16.53
N LEU A 162 -1.01 -0.15 15.42
CA LEU A 162 -0.40 -0.05 14.10
C LEU A 162 0.73 0.98 14.04
N ARG A 163 0.53 2.14 14.66
CA ARG A 163 1.55 3.20 14.70
C ARG A 163 2.80 2.75 15.42
N ALA A 164 2.66 2.09 16.57
CA ALA A 164 3.80 1.55 17.32
C ALA A 164 4.57 0.52 16.49
N PHE A 165 3.86 -0.43 15.89
CA PHE A 165 4.43 -1.46 15.02
C PHE A 165 5.14 -0.87 13.78
N ILE A 166 4.52 0.12 13.10
CA ILE A 166 5.13 0.75 11.91
C ILE A 166 6.41 1.48 12.29
N ARG A 167 6.45 2.18 13.43
CA ARG A 167 7.65 2.86 13.90
C ARG A 167 8.77 1.87 14.21
N GLU A 168 8.45 0.78 14.92
CA GLU A 168 9.40 -0.30 15.21
C GLU A 168 9.92 -0.95 13.91
N ALA A 169 9.03 -1.28 12.98
CA ALA A 169 9.40 -1.89 11.69
C ALA A 169 10.27 -0.98 10.80
N LEU A 170 10.20 0.34 11.00
CA LEU A 170 11.02 1.35 10.32
C LEU A 170 12.26 1.77 11.12
N ASP A 171 12.56 1.10 12.23
CA ASP A 171 13.68 1.42 13.13
C ASP A 171 13.64 2.88 13.64
N LEU A 172 12.41 3.36 13.93
CA LEU A 172 12.18 4.67 14.50
C LEU A 172 11.97 4.59 16.01
N ASP A 173 12.51 5.56 16.74
CA ASP A 173 12.31 5.66 18.19
C ASP A 173 10.82 5.64 18.56
N PRO A 174 10.44 5.03 19.69
CA PRO A 174 9.07 5.08 20.19
C PRO A 174 8.66 6.53 20.45
N ILE A 175 7.35 6.78 20.41
CA ILE A 175 6.82 8.11 20.73
C ILE A 175 7.09 8.37 22.22
N PRO A 176 7.64 9.55 22.58
CA PRO A 176 7.88 9.92 23.96
C PRO A 176 6.58 9.84 24.79
N SER A 177 6.67 9.28 25.97
CA SER A 177 5.51 9.03 26.85
C SER A 177 4.86 10.31 27.42
N ASP A 178 5.56 11.42 27.37
CA ASP A 178 5.10 12.75 27.77
C ASP A 178 4.21 13.43 26.71
N LEU A 179 4.18 12.89 25.47
CA LEU A 179 3.37 13.41 24.39
C LEU A 179 1.98 12.77 24.35
N SER A 180 0.96 13.58 24.59
CA SER A 180 -0.44 13.17 24.41
C SER A 180 -0.89 13.43 22.96
N ILE A 181 -0.95 12.34 22.16
CA ILE A 181 -1.48 12.43 20.81
C ILE A 181 -3.01 12.36 20.87
N PRO A 182 -3.72 13.33 20.26
CA PRO A 182 -5.18 13.31 20.21
C PRO A 182 -5.72 12.03 19.57
N MET A 183 -6.93 11.63 19.95
CA MET A 183 -7.59 10.49 19.33
C MET A 183 -7.71 10.66 17.83
N GLN A 184 -7.47 9.57 17.12
CA GLN A 184 -7.55 9.50 15.67
C GLN A 184 -8.73 8.63 15.25
N GLY A 185 -9.30 8.98 14.13
CA GLY A 185 -10.38 8.22 13.51
C GLY A 185 -10.25 8.19 11.99
N PRO A 186 -11.24 7.63 11.29
CA PRO A 186 -11.18 7.38 9.86
C PRO A 186 -10.90 8.64 9.05
N ALA A 187 -10.06 8.49 8.03
CA ALA A 187 -9.77 9.56 7.08
C ALA A 187 -11.03 9.98 6.32
N ARG A 188 -11.18 11.27 6.11
CA ARG A 188 -12.24 11.78 5.26
C ARG A 188 -11.84 11.52 3.79
N PRO A 189 -12.72 10.89 2.98
CA PRO A 189 -12.43 10.74 1.56
C PRO A 189 -12.25 12.13 0.95
N SER A 190 -11.10 12.32 0.30
CA SER A 190 -10.88 13.54 -0.49
C SER A 190 -11.86 13.54 -1.66
N ALA A 191 -12.54 14.66 -1.88
CA ALA A 191 -13.46 14.86 -2.99
C ALA A 191 -12.75 14.98 -4.37
N SER A 192 -11.54 14.44 -4.52
CA SER A 192 -10.69 14.59 -5.71
C SER A 192 -10.95 13.55 -6.81
N GLY A 193 -12.21 13.14 -7.02
CA GLY A 193 -12.61 12.28 -8.13
C GLY A 193 -13.21 12.99 -9.34
N GLY A 194 -13.25 14.33 -9.37
CA GLY A 194 -14.04 15.05 -10.38
C GLY A 194 -13.30 16.09 -11.25
N ARG A 195 -11.98 16.24 -11.17
CA ARG A 195 -11.32 17.40 -11.82
C ARG A 195 -10.26 17.10 -12.88
N ASN A 196 -10.09 15.89 -13.33
CA ASN A 196 -9.04 15.59 -14.31
C ASN A 196 -9.52 14.92 -15.61
N LYS A 197 -10.70 15.27 -16.11
CA LYS A 197 -11.19 14.78 -17.41
C LYS A 197 -11.36 15.85 -18.49
N ASN A 198 -11.06 17.14 -18.19
CA ASN A 198 -11.29 18.24 -19.15
C ASN A 198 -10.01 18.95 -19.64
N GLU A 199 -8.81 18.53 -19.29
CA GLU A 199 -7.58 19.18 -19.80
C GLU A 199 -6.86 18.42 -20.93
N ARG A 200 -7.35 17.25 -21.36
CA ARG A 200 -6.77 16.52 -22.51
C ARG A 200 -7.46 16.75 -23.86
N GLY A 201 -8.39 17.70 -23.94
CA GLY A 201 -9.20 17.94 -25.15
C GLY A 201 -8.99 19.31 -25.81
N ARG A 202 -7.99 20.10 -25.42
CA ARG A 202 -7.87 21.49 -25.93
C ARG A 202 -6.57 21.83 -26.67
N ASP A 203 -5.63 20.91 -26.81
CA ASP A 203 -4.35 21.17 -27.49
C ASP A 203 -4.19 20.53 -28.87
N GLU A 204 -5.22 19.91 -29.44
CA GLU A 204 -5.12 19.33 -30.80
C GLU A 204 -5.87 20.08 -31.90
N SER A 205 -6.35 21.32 -31.68
CA SER A 205 -7.02 22.07 -32.74
C SER A 205 -6.36 23.41 -33.13
N ARG A 206 -5.05 23.53 -32.98
CA ARG A 206 -4.28 24.68 -33.49
C ARG A 206 -3.00 24.26 -34.15
N GLN A 207 -3.09 23.45 -35.18
CA GLN A 207 -2.04 23.34 -36.20
C GLN A 207 -2.65 22.76 -37.47
N GLY A 208 -2.90 23.66 -38.46
CA GLY A 208 -3.34 23.22 -39.77
C GLY A 208 -4.07 24.32 -40.53
N GLY A 209 -3.35 25.20 -41.18
CA GLY A 209 -4.00 26.16 -42.07
C GLY A 209 -3.09 27.30 -42.53
N GLY A 210 -1.88 26.95 -42.94
CA GLY A 210 -1.05 27.88 -43.76
C GLY A 210 -1.08 27.44 -45.20
N GLY A 211 -1.32 28.38 -46.10
CA GLY A 211 -0.83 28.25 -47.48
C GLY A 211 -1.91 28.30 -48.57
N GLY A 212 -1.78 29.28 -49.40
CA GLY A 212 -2.39 29.26 -50.74
C GLY A 212 -2.75 30.64 -51.26
N LYS A 213 -1.81 31.35 -51.69
CA LYS A 213 -1.49 32.03 -52.94
C LYS A 213 -2.60 32.19 -53.98
N SER A 214 -2.49 33.39 -54.63
CA SER A 214 -2.72 33.68 -56.04
C SER A 214 -4.08 34.33 -56.32
N GLY A 215 -4.15 35.61 -56.71
CA GLY A 215 -3.72 36.11 -58.03
C GLY A 215 -4.98 36.40 -58.80
N GLY A 216 -5.04 37.60 -59.35
CA GLY A 216 -6.00 37.89 -60.41
C GLY A 216 -6.60 39.30 -60.34
N MET A 217 -5.91 40.23 -60.84
CA MET A 217 -6.21 41.25 -61.88
C MET A 217 -7.68 41.42 -62.26
N GLY A 218 -8.09 42.68 -62.29
CA GLY A 218 -8.75 43.15 -63.51
C GLY A 218 -9.91 44.05 -63.31
N PHE A 219 -9.69 45.29 -63.68
CA PHE A 219 -10.55 46.20 -64.41
C PHE A 219 -12.00 46.46 -63.97
N GLY A 220 -12.24 47.80 -63.83
CA GLY A 220 -13.53 48.44 -63.95
C GLY A 220 -13.58 49.74 -63.16
#